data_f3b0360d954e10f2949b36cd50ff9468
#
_entry.id   f3b0360d954e10f2949b36cd50ff9468
#
_cell.length_a   1.000
_cell.length_b   1.000
_cell.length_c   1.000
_cell.angle_alpha   90.00
_cell.angle_beta   90.00
_cell.angle_gamma   90.00
#
_symmetry.space_group_name_H-M   'P 1'
#
loop_
_entity.id
_entity.type
_entity.pdbx_description
1 polymer ?
#
loop_
_entity_poly.entity_id
_entity_poly.type
_entity_poly.pdbx_seq_one_letter_code
_entity_poly.pdbx_strand_id
1 'polypeptide(L)'
;MTQDFNLYSNEVHPKFKDYEIGMEYARQQGMPVMIDFTGYGCVNCRKMEAAVWTDSKVGGIINDQYVLISLYVDDKTPLNEPLKVTENGTERTLRTVGDKWSYLQRVKFGANAQPFYVLLDNDGNPLNKSYAYNEDIPKYMEFLQEGLERYVK
;
A
#
# COMPACT_ATOMS: atom_id res chain seq x y z
N MET A 1 -19.29 22.31 -4.01
CA MET A 1 -20.61 21.72 -4.02
C MET A 1 -20.61 20.39 -3.37
N THR A 2 -21.46 20.23 -2.41
CA THR A 2 -21.53 18.99 -1.66
C THR A 2 -22.03 17.82 -2.49
N GLN A 3 -22.88 18.07 -3.49
CA GLN A 3 -23.32 16.99 -4.35
C GLN A 3 -22.19 16.35 -5.12
N ASP A 4 -21.19 17.15 -5.45
CA ASP A 4 -20.04 16.63 -6.20
C ASP A 4 -19.25 15.61 -5.42
N PHE A 5 -19.28 15.71 -4.12
CA PHE A 5 -18.70 14.70 -3.27
C PHE A 5 -19.21 13.31 -3.57
N ASN A 6 -20.54 13.20 -3.69
CA ASN A 6 -21.13 11.88 -3.91
C ASN A 6 -20.71 11.27 -5.22
N LEU A 7 -20.47 12.11 -6.22
CA LEU A 7 -20.00 11.63 -7.52
C LEU A 7 -18.61 11.05 -7.43
N TYR A 8 -17.81 11.50 -6.48
CA TYR A 8 -16.42 11.08 -6.33
C TYR A 8 -16.21 10.18 -5.13
N SER A 9 -17.28 9.70 -4.50
CA SER A 9 -17.18 8.90 -3.28
C SER A 9 -16.48 7.56 -3.49
N ASN A 10 -16.45 7.07 -4.74
CA ASN A 10 -15.80 5.80 -5.07
C ASN A 10 -14.31 5.96 -5.40
N GLU A 11 -13.85 7.20 -5.47
CA GLU A 11 -12.47 7.44 -5.77
C GLU A 11 -11.58 6.92 -4.63
N VAL A 12 -10.53 6.19 -4.99
CA VAL A 12 -9.63 5.61 -4.00
C VAL A 12 -8.59 6.63 -3.59
N HIS A 13 -8.51 6.86 -2.28
CA HIS A 13 -7.50 7.74 -1.70
C HIS A 13 -6.77 7.00 -0.60
N PRO A 14 -5.44 7.12 -0.53
CA PRO A 14 -4.72 6.52 0.60
C PRO A 14 -5.15 7.22 1.90
N LYS A 15 -5.38 6.40 2.92
CA LYS A 15 -5.67 6.94 4.25
C LYS A 15 -4.39 7.41 4.93
N PHE A 16 -3.29 6.77 4.64
CA PHE A 16 -1.99 7.08 5.24
C PHE A 16 -0.88 6.91 4.21
N LYS A 17 0.21 7.64 4.44
CA LYS A 17 1.44 7.52 3.64
C LYS A 17 2.62 7.12 4.51
N ASP A 18 2.36 6.60 5.69
CA ASP A 18 3.35 6.18 6.67
C ASP A 18 2.94 4.83 7.23
N TYR A 19 3.88 3.87 7.23
CA TYR A 19 3.59 2.50 7.61
C TYR A 19 3.18 2.38 9.08
N GLU A 20 3.97 2.93 9.99
CA GLU A 20 3.72 2.76 11.42
C GLU A 20 2.41 3.42 11.84
N ILE A 21 2.17 4.62 11.33
CA ILE A 21 0.95 5.36 11.68
C ILE A 21 -0.28 4.64 11.15
N GLY A 22 -0.21 4.16 9.90
CA GLY A 22 -1.33 3.46 9.29
C GLY A 22 -1.63 2.12 9.95
N MET A 23 -0.58 1.38 10.31
CA MET A 23 -0.76 0.09 11.00
C MET A 23 -1.40 0.28 12.37
N GLU A 24 -1.00 1.32 13.09
CA GLU A 24 -1.60 1.61 14.40
C GLU A 24 -3.07 1.95 14.26
N TYR A 25 -3.42 2.78 13.29
CA TYR A 25 -4.81 3.12 13.03
C TYR A 25 -5.63 1.87 12.70
N ALA A 26 -5.10 1.01 11.84
CA ALA A 26 -5.80 -0.22 11.44
C ALA A 26 -6.03 -1.14 12.64
N ARG A 27 -5.04 -1.24 13.53
CA ARG A 27 -5.18 -2.05 14.74
C ARG A 27 -6.30 -1.51 15.64
N GLN A 28 -6.35 -0.19 15.81
CA GLN A 28 -7.38 0.43 16.63
C GLN A 28 -8.78 0.24 16.04
N GLN A 29 -8.87 0.25 14.71
CA GLN A 29 -10.14 0.09 14.01
C GLN A 29 -10.55 -1.37 13.81
N GLY A 30 -9.63 -2.31 14.03
CA GLY A 30 -9.91 -3.72 13.76
C GLY A 30 -10.13 -3.97 12.28
N MET A 31 -9.28 -3.39 11.42
CA MET A 31 -9.38 -3.53 9.97
C MET A 31 -8.08 -4.06 9.39
N PRO A 32 -8.16 -4.84 8.30
CA PRO A 32 -6.96 -5.26 7.61
C PRO A 32 -6.34 -4.10 6.85
N VAL A 33 -5.08 -4.28 6.48
CA VAL A 33 -4.28 -3.25 5.82
C VAL A 33 -3.97 -3.66 4.39
N MET A 34 -4.03 -2.69 3.49
CA MET A 34 -3.48 -2.84 2.15
C MET A 34 -2.31 -1.87 2.02
N ILE A 35 -1.11 -2.43 1.82
CA ILE A 35 0.06 -1.62 1.53
C ILE A 35 0.20 -1.52 0.02
N ASP A 36 0.37 -0.30 -0.44
CA ASP A 36 0.59 0.03 -1.84
C ASP A 36 1.98 0.64 -1.95
N PHE A 37 2.96 -0.16 -2.39
CA PHE A 37 4.28 0.37 -2.70
C PHE A 37 4.20 1.02 -4.07
N THR A 38 4.35 2.34 -4.10
CA THR A 38 4.12 3.16 -5.27
C THR A 38 5.24 4.18 -5.43
N GLY A 39 5.13 5.04 -6.41
CA GLY A 39 6.02 6.16 -6.59
C GLY A 39 5.28 7.28 -7.27
N TYR A 40 5.68 8.52 -7.00
CA TYR A 40 5.08 9.68 -7.66
C TYR A 40 5.34 9.62 -9.16
N GLY A 41 6.53 9.14 -9.56
CA GLY A 41 6.89 9.01 -10.97
C GLY A 41 6.65 7.63 -11.57
N CYS A 42 5.86 6.79 -10.90
CA CYS A 42 5.65 5.42 -11.35
C CYS A 42 4.51 5.35 -12.36
N VAL A 43 4.85 5.15 -13.64
CA VAL A 43 3.86 5.11 -14.72
C VAL A 43 2.89 3.94 -14.54
N ASN A 44 3.40 2.76 -14.23
CA ASN A 44 2.56 1.57 -14.06
C ASN A 44 1.64 1.70 -12.85
N CYS A 45 2.06 2.43 -11.82
CA CYS A 45 1.19 2.68 -10.67
C CYS A 45 0.00 3.54 -11.09
N ARG A 46 0.26 4.57 -11.89
CA ARG A 46 -0.84 5.42 -12.43
C ARG A 46 -1.77 4.61 -13.33
N LYS A 47 -1.21 3.69 -14.13
CA LYS A 47 -2.03 2.84 -15.00
C LYS A 47 -2.96 1.94 -14.18
N MET A 48 -2.46 1.34 -13.11
CA MET A 48 -3.29 0.50 -12.24
C MET A 48 -4.41 1.32 -11.59
N GLU A 49 -4.08 2.49 -11.10
CA GLU A 49 -5.08 3.36 -10.48
C GLU A 49 -6.18 3.74 -11.46
N ALA A 50 -5.81 4.02 -12.70
CA ALA A 50 -6.78 4.42 -13.72
C ALA A 50 -7.59 3.24 -14.24
N ALA A 51 -6.99 2.06 -14.39
CA ALA A 51 -7.66 0.91 -15.02
C ALA A 51 -8.40 0.02 -14.02
N VAL A 52 -7.90 -0.09 -12.79
CA VAL A 52 -8.43 -1.07 -11.83
C VAL A 52 -9.11 -0.40 -10.64
N TRP A 53 -8.48 0.61 -10.05
CA TRP A 53 -9.04 1.24 -8.86
C TRP A 53 -10.28 2.08 -9.14
N THR A 54 -10.50 2.46 -10.39
CA THR A 54 -11.71 3.18 -10.78
C THR A 54 -12.93 2.27 -10.90
N ASP A 55 -12.74 0.95 -10.93
CA ASP A 55 -13.87 0.02 -10.85
C ASP A 55 -14.58 0.22 -9.52
N SER A 56 -15.90 0.36 -9.54
CA SER A 56 -16.66 0.73 -8.35
C SER A 56 -16.56 -0.33 -7.25
N LYS A 57 -16.49 -1.60 -7.62
CA LYS A 57 -16.39 -2.68 -6.63
C LYS A 57 -15.00 -2.73 -6.02
N VAL A 58 -13.96 -2.62 -6.84
CA VAL A 58 -12.59 -2.59 -6.37
C VAL A 58 -12.39 -1.38 -5.44
N GLY A 59 -12.76 -0.20 -5.92
CA GLY A 59 -12.61 1.02 -5.14
C GLY A 59 -13.39 0.98 -3.84
N GLY A 60 -14.61 0.43 -3.87
CA GLY A 60 -15.43 0.30 -2.68
C GLY A 60 -14.78 -0.59 -1.63
N ILE A 61 -14.23 -1.72 -2.04
CA ILE A 61 -13.55 -2.63 -1.11
C ILE A 61 -12.32 -1.97 -0.50
N ILE A 62 -11.51 -1.33 -1.33
CA ILE A 62 -10.29 -0.69 -0.83
C ILE A 62 -10.64 0.41 0.17
N ASN A 63 -11.60 1.26 -0.16
CA ASN A 63 -11.97 2.39 0.70
C ASN A 63 -12.66 1.96 1.98
N ASP A 64 -13.54 0.96 1.90
CA ASP A 64 -14.45 0.65 3.01
C ASP A 64 -13.98 -0.50 3.89
N GLN A 65 -13.21 -1.43 3.34
CA GLN A 65 -12.87 -2.65 4.05
C GLN A 65 -11.40 -2.82 4.36
N TYR A 66 -10.56 -1.95 3.81
CA TYR A 66 -9.12 -1.93 4.08
C TYR A 66 -8.70 -0.56 4.58
N VAL A 67 -7.60 -0.54 5.31
CA VAL A 67 -6.87 0.71 5.55
C VAL A 67 -5.78 0.76 4.48
N LEU A 68 -5.93 1.66 3.53
CA LEU A 68 -4.96 1.81 2.44
C LEU A 68 -3.80 2.69 2.91
N ILE A 69 -2.61 2.13 2.86
CA ILE A 69 -1.37 2.84 3.18
C ILE A 69 -0.52 2.86 1.92
N SER A 70 -0.36 4.02 1.31
CA SER A 70 0.47 4.18 0.12
C SER A 70 1.85 4.67 0.51
N LEU A 71 2.86 3.87 0.19
CA LEU A 71 4.25 4.15 0.54
C LEU A 71 5.02 4.52 -0.73
N TYR A 72 5.45 5.77 -0.78
CA TYR A 72 6.08 6.33 -1.98
C TYR A 72 7.59 6.14 -1.89
N VAL A 73 8.10 5.17 -2.64
CA VAL A 73 9.53 4.81 -2.57
C VAL A 73 10.45 5.86 -3.18
N ASP A 74 9.89 6.82 -3.91
CA ASP A 74 10.64 7.92 -4.50
C ASP A 74 10.39 9.26 -3.79
N ASP A 75 9.86 9.21 -2.59
CA ASP A 75 9.66 10.41 -1.77
C ASP A 75 11.02 10.94 -1.33
N LYS A 76 11.38 12.14 -1.78
CA LYS A 76 12.70 12.74 -1.54
C LYS A 76 12.78 13.53 -0.27
N THR A 77 11.73 13.58 0.52
CA THR A 77 11.74 14.26 1.81
C THR A 77 12.84 13.68 2.69
N PRO A 78 13.76 14.50 3.20
CA PRO A 78 14.83 13.98 4.07
C PRO A 78 14.25 13.45 5.38
N LEU A 79 14.85 12.37 5.87
CA LEU A 79 14.58 11.91 7.23
C LEU A 79 15.18 12.90 8.21
N ASN A 80 14.58 13.04 9.39
CA ASN A 80 15.12 13.90 10.43
C ASN A 80 16.56 13.51 10.78
N GLU A 81 16.80 12.19 10.85
CA GLU A 81 18.14 11.64 11.02
C GLU A 81 18.33 10.48 10.07
N PRO A 82 19.47 10.40 9.38
CA PRO A 82 19.74 9.24 8.53
C PRO A 82 19.75 7.96 9.36
N LEU A 83 19.26 6.88 8.76
CA LEU A 83 19.20 5.57 9.41
C LEU A 83 20.26 4.66 8.81
N LYS A 84 21.12 4.12 9.66
CA LYS A 84 22.10 3.13 9.22
C LYS A 84 21.52 1.75 9.40
N VAL A 85 21.55 0.97 8.35
CA VAL A 85 21.00 -0.40 8.34
C VAL A 85 22.03 -1.34 7.71
N THR A 86 21.92 -2.62 8.02
CA THR A 86 22.72 -3.63 7.36
C THR A 86 21.77 -4.47 6.50
N GLU A 87 22.07 -4.51 5.21
CA GLU A 87 21.24 -5.23 4.25
C GLU A 87 22.16 -6.17 3.46
N ASN A 88 21.90 -7.48 3.54
CA ASN A 88 22.71 -8.51 2.86
C ASN A 88 24.19 -8.37 3.18
N GLY A 89 24.51 -8.08 4.45
CA GLY A 89 25.89 -7.96 4.91
C GLY A 89 26.56 -6.64 4.56
N THR A 90 25.85 -5.71 3.91
CA THR A 90 26.39 -4.42 3.51
C THR A 90 25.71 -3.32 4.32
N GLU A 91 26.52 -2.41 4.86
CA GLU A 91 26.00 -1.25 5.57
C GLU A 91 25.48 -0.23 4.56
N ARG A 92 24.25 0.26 4.81
CA ARG A 92 23.63 1.29 3.99
C ARG A 92 23.09 2.38 4.88
N THR A 93 23.00 3.58 4.32
CA THR A 93 22.41 4.72 5.02
C THR A 93 21.15 5.14 4.29
N LEU A 94 20.04 5.14 5.01
CA LEU A 94 18.76 5.61 4.47
C LEU A 94 18.64 7.10 4.79
N ARG A 95 18.43 7.92 3.77
CA ARG A 95 18.46 9.38 3.94
C ARG A 95 17.12 10.04 3.69
N THR A 96 16.23 9.40 2.96
CA THR A 96 14.94 9.97 2.61
C THR A 96 13.81 9.06 3.07
N VAL A 97 12.61 9.64 3.12
CA VAL A 97 11.39 8.88 3.41
C VAL A 97 11.25 7.73 2.42
N GLY A 98 11.48 8.00 1.13
CA GLY A 98 11.41 6.96 0.10
C GLY A 98 12.42 5.85 0.33
N ASP A 99 13.64 6.16 0.77
CA ASP A 99 14.64 5.14 1.10
C ASP A 99 14.11 4.21 2.19
N LYS A 100 13.42 4.76 3.18
CA LYS A 100 12.86 3.99 4.29
C LYS A 100 11.84 2.98 3.78
N TRP A 101 10.94 3.41 2.90
CA TRP A 101 9.90 2.52 2.38
C TRP A 101 10.47 1.50 1.39
N SER A 102 11.46 1.90 0.60
CA SER A 102 12.13 0.97 -0.29
C SER A 102 12.85 -0.14 0.49
N TYR A 103 13.49 0.23 1.59
CA TYR A 103 14.13 -0.72 2.48
C TYR A 103 13.11 -1.68 3.10
N LEU A 104 11.99 -1.15 3.58
CA LEU A 104 10.90 -1.97 4.12
C LEU A 104 10.43 -3.00 3.10
N GLN A 105 10.24 -2.56 1.86
CA GLN A 105 9.77 -3.45 0.80
C GLN A 105 10.76 -4.57 0.53
N ARG A 106 12.05 -4.25 0.45
CA ARG A 106 13.08 -5.26 0.19
C ARG A 106 13.22 -6.25 1.33
N VAL A 107 13.26 -5.76 2.55
CA VAL A 107 13.59 -6.59 3.70
C VAL A 107 12.39 -7.41 4.16
N LYS A 108 11.21 -6.79 4.22
CA LYS A 108 10.03 -7.48 4.73
C LYS A 108 9.34 -8.31 3.65
N PHE A 109 9.34 -7.85 2.41
CA PHE A 109 8.54 -8.48 1.35
C PHE A 109 9.38 -9.03 0.18
N GLY A 110 10.68 -8.81 0.20
CA GLY A 110 11.57 -9.38 -0.80
C GLY A 110 11.37 -8.86 -2.21
N ALA A 111 10.94 -7.61 -2.36
CA ALA A 111 10.64 -7.03 -3.66
C ALA A 111 11.14 -5.59 -3.73
N ASN A 112 11.34 -5.10 -4.95
CA ASN A 112 11.80 -3.72 -5.15
C ASN A 112 11.20 -3.06 -6.39
N ALA A 113 10.11 -3.61 -6.93
CA ALA A 113 9.42 -3.04 -8.10
C ALA A 113 8.08 -2.45 -7.66
N GLN A 114 7.58 -1.50 -8.43
CA GLN A 114 6.29 -0.87 -8.18
C GLN A 114 5.46 -0.90 -9.46
N PRO A 115 4.12 -1.04 -9.36
CA PRO A 115 3.32 -1.16 -8.14
C PRO A 115 3.49 -2.54 -7.50
N PHE A 116 3.33 -2.57 -6.19
CA PHE A 116 3.41 -3.82 -5.44
C PHE A 116 2.45 -3.73 -4.27
N TYR A 117 1.53 -4.68 -4.18
CA TYR A 117 0.44 -4.63 -3.19
C TYR A 117 0.55 -5.80 -2.25
N VAL A 118 0.45 -5.54 -0.95
CA VAL A 118 0.41 -6.59 0.06
C VAL A 118 -0.75 -6.32 1.02
N LEU A 119 -1.38 -7.41 1.46
CA LEU A 119 -2.48 -7.34 2.42
C LEU A 119 -1.97 -7.90 3.73
N LEU A 120 -2.18 -7.15 4.81
CA LEU A 120 -1.62 -7.50 6.12
C LEU A 120 -2.70 -7.55 7.18
N ASP A 121 -2.50 -8.44 8.16
CA ASP A 121 -3.26 -8.37 9.40
C ASP A 121 -2.68 -7.29 10.31
N ASN A 122 -3.21 -7.16 11.51
CA ASN A 122 -2.81 -6.09 12.42
C ASN A 122 -1.47 -6.34 13.10
N ASP A 123 -0.91 -7.53 12.96
CA ASP A 123 0.44 -7.85 13.42
C ASP A 123 1.48 -7.74 12.31
N GLY A 124 1.04 -7.34 11.11
CA GLY A 124 1.95 -7.19 9.98
C GLY A 124 2.20 -8.47 9.20
N ASN A 125 1.39 -9.50 9.41
CA ASN A 125 1.54 -10.76 8.69
C ASN A 125 0.72 -10.75 7.41
N PRO A 126 1.26 -11.31 6.30
CA PRO A 126 0.52 -11.32 5.04
C PRO A 126 -0.76 -12.14 5.12
N LEU A 127 -1.82 -11.61 4.53
CA LEU A 127 -3.11 -12.30 4.42
C LEU A 127 -3.26 -13.04 3.10
N ASN A 128 -2.39 -12.75 2.13
CA ASN A 128 -2.44 -13.35 0.81
C ASN A 128 -1.09 -13.21 0.15
N LYS A 129 -0.91 -13.83 -1.00
CA LYS A 129 0.25 -13.58 -1.85
C LYS A 129 0.20 -12.11 -2.29
N SER A 130 1.37 -11.53 -2.52
CA SER A 130 1.46 -10.18 -3.04
C SER A 130 0.94 -10.11 -4.48
N TYR A 131 0.66 -8.89 -4.92
CA TYR A 131 0.12 -8.65 -6.26
C TYR A 131 0.94 -7.55 -6.91
N ALA A 132 1.37 -7.77 -8.13
CA ALA A 132 2.16 -6.80 -8.87
C ALA A 132 1.32 -6.16 -9.97
N TYR A 133 1.97 -5.59 -11.00
CA TYR A 133 1.24 -4.95 -12.09
C TYR A 133 0.45 -5.99 -12.88
N ASN A 134 -0.85 -5.86 -12.86
CA ASN A 134 -1.75 -6.69 -13.66
C ASN A 134 -3.12 -6.00 -13.64
N GLU A 135 -3.59 -5.54 -14.81
CA GLU A 135 -4.82 -4.76 -14.91
C GLU A 135 -6.09 -5.60 -14.96
N ASP A 136 -6.00 -6.89 -14.68
CA ASP A 136 -7.16 -7.79 -14.69
C ASP A 136 -8.02 -7.53 -13.46
N ILE A 137 -9.18 -6.90 -13.65
CA ILE A 137 -10.06 -6.51 -12.55
C ILE A 137 -10.57 -7.74 -11.77
N PRO A 138 -11.06 -8.82 -12.41
CA PRO A 138 -11.48 -10.00 -11.65
C PRO A 138 -10.37 -10.59 -10.77
N LYS A 139 -9.14 -10.61 -11.26
CA LYS A 139 -8.01 -11.12 -10.45
C LYS A 139 -7.72 -10.21 -9.27
N TYR A 140 -7.81 -8.91 -9.48
CA TYR A 140 -7.58 -7.96 -8.38
C TYR A 140 -8.66 -8.09 -7.32
N MET A 141 -9.92 -8.26 -7.75
CA MET A 141 -11.03 -8.51 -6.83
C MET A 141 -10.80 -9.79 -6.02
N GLU A 142 -10.37 -10.85 -6.68
CA GLU A 142 -10.07 -12.10 -6.00
C GLU A 142 -8.97 -11.91 -4.97
N PHE A 143 -7.92 -11.19 -5.33
CA PHE A 143 -6.83 -10.86 -4.41
C PHE A 143 -7.35 -10.17 -3.15
N LEU A 144 -8.20 -9.14 -3.32
CA LEU A 144 -8.75 -8.39 -2.20
C LEU A 144 -9.70 -9.23 -1.35
N GLN A 145 -10.57 -10.01 -1.99
CA GLN A 145 -11.55 -10.82 -1.29
C GLN A 145 -10.90 -11.96 -0.50
N GLU A 146 -9.88 -12.59 -1.07
CA GLU A 146 -9.15 -13.64 -0.35
C GLU A 146 -8.47 -13.09 0.89
N GLY A 147 -7.93 -11.88 0.82
CA GLY A 147 -7.36 -11.24 1.99
C GLY A 147 -8.39 -11.01 3.08
N LEU A 148 -9.58 -10.55 2.70
CA LEU A 148 -10.65 -10.33 3.67
C LEU A 148 -11.09 -11.63 4.32
N GLU A 149 -11.17 -12.71 3.56
CA GLU A 149 -11.56 -14.01 4.10
C GLU A 149 -10.59 -14.53 5.14
N ARG A 150 -9.32 -14.19 5.00
CA ARG A 150 -8.28 -14.66 5.92
C ARG A 150 -8.07 -13.75 7.12
N TYR A 151 -8.69 -12.59 7.11
CA TYR A 151 -8.52 -11.66 8.20
C TYR A 151 -9.37 -12.08 9.41
N VAL A 152 -8.72 -12.20 10.56
CA VAL A 152 -9.37 -12.55 11.83
C VAL A 152 -9.22 -11.37 12.78
N LYS A 153 -10.35 -10.88 13.26
CA LYS A 153 -10.36 -9.75 14.19
C LYS A 153 -9.94 -10.15 15.59
#